data_07070dacdd20db4b0cba6f1dac7c0bc7
#
_entry.id   07070dacdd20db4b0cba6f1dac7c0bc7
#
_cell.length_a   1.000
_cell.length_b   1.000
_cell.length_c   1.000
_cell.angle_alpha   90.00
_cell.angle_beta   90.00
_cell.angle_gamma   90.00
#
_symmetry.space_group_name_H-M   'P 1'
#
loop_
_entity.id
_entity.type
_entity.pdbx_description
1 polymer ?
#
loop_
_entity_poly.entity_id
_entity_poly.type
_entity_poly.pdbx_seq_one_letter_code
_entity_poly.pdbx_strand_id
1 'polypeptide(L)'
;MKNIIRFASLALSVITLLCAVSCGGTEKPAVTTEPTTTEAPASTEPPAPTELVIGENGKSQYTIVYAANEEYGHDTAFYLHRYFREQLKISIDYVKDSERPAEKAEAFEIVVGRTDRDASTAFRKKLKSGEFYIGVEGSSLYIVGRGEEETRAAVEYFIDYIAGTEQKSCKIPADLAFDSGEELSPVLEWEKSKILLSAGGYARMTTLKNGELAVGYSNGGIKFAISTNDGKGWTNTVTVTKPAKTPLGDTLTYANANVIQYGDGDIMVAYRAHSPTNSTKNFYTSIRYQISKDGGKTFGDPVIVVEYQRNDTDFKGFWEPHMVILPDGRLAMYYANDCIGPQDADYPYVPSGSYQHIMVHVFDYETETFDKGTIASNGVDHKSRDGMPVVCNLSDGGLVMVIEANWDKNYAFIIQMLFSEDGINWSDPVTVISPTKKGHYAGAPYVALLPDGRLAVSCQATQYSGATMSSDLVQNSQMNVYISKEPITLANCKDVNEKSFVKVMENPLSMGVETRSIWPAMHVHNGYLICVADIGTNLSTGVTGIYIRRAPIDTIK
;
A
#
# COMPACT_ATOMS: atom_id res chain seq x y z
N MET A 1 -22.93 -34.95 -17.69
CA MET A 1 -24.08 -35.18 -16.78
C MET A 1 -24.13 -34.00 -15.82
N LYS A 2 -25.28 -33.34 -15.85
CA LYS A 2 -25.57 -32.10 -15.10
C LYS A 2 -25.70 -32.40 -13.61
N ASN A 3 -25.19 -31.50 -12.74
CA ASN A 3 -25.85 -31.27 -11.45
C ASN A 3 -25.61 -29.79 -11.06
N ILE A 4 -26.72 -29.07 -11.09
CA ILE A 4 -26.95 -27.71 -10.63
C ILE A 4 -27.34 -27.83 -9.15
N ILE A 5 -26.63 -27.10 -8.28
CA ILE A 5 -27.11 -26.86 -6.91
C ILE A 5 -27.40 -25.38 -6.77
N ARG A 6 -28.69 -25.06 -6.58
CA ARG A 6 -29.20 -23.73 -6.20
C ARG A 6 -29.11 -23.61 -4.68
N PHE A 7 -28.57 -22.51 -4.20
CA PHE A 7 -28.80 -22.06 -2.82
C PHE A 7 -29.83 -20.93 -2.79
N ALA A 8 -30.87 -21.19 -2.00
CA ALA A 8 -31.95 -20.25 -1.73
C ALA A 8 -31.57 -19.35 -0.55
N SER A 9 -31.85 -18.06 -0.70
CA SER A 9 -31.78 -17.06 0.37
C SER A 9 -32.96 -17.23 1.33
N LEU A 10 -32.68 -17.28 2.62
CA LEU A 10 -33.70 -17.29 3.69
C LEU A 10 -33.76 -15.87 4.29
N ALA A 11 -34.86 -15.18 4.06
CA ALA A 11 -35.20 -13.95 4.77
C ALA A 11 -35.91 -14.32 6.09
N LEU A 12 -35.43 -13.84 7.21
CA LEU A 12 -36.03 -14.05 8.52
C LEU A 12 -36.84 -12.81 8.91
N SER A 13 -38.17 -12.93 8.83
CA SER A 13 -39.10 -11.92 9.35
C SER A 13 -39.37 -12.18 10.84
N VAL A 14 -39.14 -11.18 11.68
CA VAL A 14 -39.53 -11.22 13.09
C VAL A 14 -40.93 -10.64 13.25
N ILE A 15 -41.87 -11.47 13.64
CA ILE A 15 -43.26 -11.10 14.03
C ILE A 15 -43.27 -10.89 15.55
N THR A 16 -43.58 -9.69 15.99
CA THR A 16 -43.86 -9.40 17.43
C THR A 16 -45.34 -9.51 17.69
N LEU A 17 -45.71 -10.45 18.53
CA LEU A 17 -47.09 -10.69 18.97
C LEU A 17 -47.40 -9.88 20.25
N LEU A 18 -48.36 -8.98 20.20
CA LEU A 18 -48.91 -8.29 21.38
C LEU A 18 -50.24 -8.92 21.73
N CYS A 19 -50.31 -9.49 22.93
CA CYS A 19 -51.56 -9.92 23.54
C CYS A 19 -52.28 -8.74 24.24
N ALA A 20 -53.49 -8.44 23.85
CA ALA A 20 -54.40 -7.56 24.57
C ALA A 20 -55.40 -8.37 25.41
N VAL A 21 -55.49 -8.03 26.70
CA VAL A 21 -56.52 -8.55 27.59
C VAL A 21 -57.66 -7.54 27.68
N SER A 22 -58.88 -8.03 27.45
CA SER A 22 -60.13 -7.33 27.50
C SER A 22 -60.70 -7.26 28.93
N CYS A 23 -61.25 -6.09 29.32
CA CYS A 23 -62.40 -6.08 30.24
C CYS A 23 -63.30 -4.91 29.89
N GLY A 24 -64.61 -5.20 29.83
CA GLY A 24 -65.63 -4.36 29.26
C GLY A 24 -66.26 -3.34 30.23
N GLY A 25 -67.08 -2.47 29.68
CA GLY A 25 -67.94 -1.50 30.39
C GLY A 25 -68.70 -0.66 29.38
N THR A 26 -69.98 -0.90 29.34
CA THR A 26 -71.01 -0.24 28.52
C THR A 26 -71.29 1.18 28.99
N GLU A 27 -71.42 2.16 28.10
CA GLU A 27 -72.44 3.24 28.11
C GLU A 27 -72.47 3.99 26.77
N LYS A 28 -73.67 4.32 26.29
CA LYS A 28 -74.06 5.06 25.09
C LYS A 28 -74.64 6.43 25.48
N PRO A 29 -74.97 7.34 24.56
CA PRO A 29 -74.10 8.20 23.72
C PRO A 29 -74.39 9.68 23.96
N ALA A 30 -73.43 10.57 23.64
CA ALA A 30 -73.72 12.00 23.48
C ALA A 30 -73.23 12.47 22.10
N VAL A 31 -74.14 13.04 21.34
CA VAL A 31 -73.94 13.66 20.05
C VAL A 31 -73.21 14.99 20.25
N THR A 32 -72.03 15.17 19.65
CA THR A 32 -71.40 16.44 19.44
C THR A 32 -70.89 16.54 18.01
N THR A 33 -71.32 17.60 17.35
CA THR A 33 -71.02 18.03 16.00
C THR A 33 -69.52 18.28 15.84
N GLU A 34 -68.87 17.58 14.88
CA GLU A 34 -67.50 17.85 14.43
C GLU A 34 -67.43 19.12 13.57
N PRO A 35 -66.40 19.96 13.74
CA PRO A 35 -66.04 20.92 12.73
C PRO A 35 -65.23 20.23 11.62
N THR A 36 -65.70 20.33 10.40
CA THR A 36 -65.05 19.89 9.18
C THR A 36 -63.70 20.60 9.04
N THR A 37 -62.61 19.95 9.36
CA THR A 37 -61.25 20.35 8.98
C THR A 37 -61.05 20.00 7.51
N THR A 38 -60.99 21.03 6.67
CA THR A 38 -60.54 20.95 5.30
C THR A 38 -59.09 20.48 5.32
N GLU A 39 -58.80 19.26 4.91
CA GLU A 39 -57.44 18.81 4.61
C GLU A 39 -56.88 19.71 3.50
N ALA A 40 -55.72 20.32 3.78
CA ALA A 40 -54.93 20.97 2.74
C ALA A 40 -54.51 19.91 1.71
N PRO A 41 -54.51 20.26 0.41
CA PRO A 41 -54.10 19.29 -0.64
C PRO A 41 -52.69 18.84 -0.34
N ALA A 42 -52.47 17.50 -0.33
CA ALA A 42 -51.17 16.89 -0.21
C ALA A 42 -50.25 17.47 -1.28
N SER A 43 -49.08 17.92 -0.89
CA SER A 43 -48.03 18.39 -1.79
C SER A 43 -47.77 17.29 -2.84
N THR A 44 -47.93 17.65 -4.09
CA THR A 44 -47.68 16.76 -5.25
C THR A 44 -46.23 16.85 -5.73
N GLU A 45 -45.29 17.20 -4.86
CA GLU A 45 -43.88 17.10 -5.22
C GLU A 45 -43.49 15.63 -5.31
N PRO A 46 -42.87 15.21 -6.41
CA PRO A 46 -42.33 13.86 -6.51
C PRO A 46 -41.31 13.65 -5.40
N PRO A 47 -41.22 12.43 -4.82
CA PRO A 47 -40.23 12.13 -3.81
C PRO A 47 -38.83 12.47 -4.34
N ALA A 48 -37.99 13.05 -3.48
CA ALA A 48 -36.62 13.38 -3.81
C ALA A 48 -35.89 12.13 -4.38
N PRO A 49 -35.07 12.28 -5.40
CA PRO A 49 -34.35 11.16 -5.98
C PRO A 49 -33.47 10.50 -4.91
N THR A 50 -33.46 9.20 -4.84
CA THR A 50 -32.63 8.41 -3.90
C THR A 50 -31.19 8.27 -4.40
N GLU A 51 -30.94 8.52 -5.68
CA GLU A 51 -29.62 8.43 -6.32
C GLU A 51 -29.35 9.66 -7.19
N LEU A 52 -28.09 10.10 -7.20
CA LEU A 52 -27.57 11.02 -8.20
C LEU A 52 -26.95 10.22 -9.35
N VAL A 53 -27.38 10.51 -10.57
CA VAL A 53 -26.83 9.90 -11.79
C VAL A 53 -25.70 10.79 -12.31
N ILE A 54 -24.46 10.46 -11.92
CA ILE A 54 -23.26 11.17 -12.39
C ILE A 54 -23.01 10.93 -13.87
N GLY A 55 -23.30 9.71 -14.35
CA GLY A 55 -23.21 9.38 -15.76
C GLY A 55 -24.06 8.18 -16.11
N GLU A 56 -24.65 8.22 -17.31
CA GLU A 56 -25.47 7.14 -17.85
C GLU A 56 -25.32 7.06 -19.37
N ASN A 57 -25.37 5.84 -19.92
CA ASN A 57 -25.19 5.58 -21.35
C ASN A 57 -23.89 6.18 -21.95
N GLY A 58 -22.85 6.30 -21.13
CA GLY A 58 -21.54 6.82 -21.52
C GLY A 58 -21.45 8.35 -21.62
N LYS A 59 -22.45 9.07 -21.09
CA LYS A 59 -22.48 10.54 -21.05
C LYS A 59 -22.71 11.03 -19.63
N SER A 60 -22.21 12.22 -19.33
CA SER A 60 -22.47 12.93 -18.09
C SER A 60 -22.98 14.33 -18.38
N GLN A 61 -23.90 14.82 -17.55
CA GLN A 61 -24.26 16.24 -17.49
C GLN A 61 -23.38 17.00 -16.48
N TYR A 62 -22.56 16.29 -15.71
CA TYR A 62 -21.66 16.89 -14.72
C TYR A 62 -20.42 17.46 -15.40
N THR A 63 -19.87 18.50 -14.77
CA THR A 63 -18.54 19.03 -15.06
C THR A 63 -17.69 18.91 -13.80
N ILE A 64 -16.47 18.40 -13.91
CA ILE A 64 -15.50 18.40 -12.82
C ILE A 64 -14.93 19.82 -12.71
N VAL A 65 -15.12 20.45 -11.55
CA VAL A 65 -14.60 21.79 -11.26
C VAL A 65 -13.51 21.69 -10.20
N TYR A 66 -12.30 22.14 -10.52
CA TYR A 66 -11.16 22.03 -9.64
C TYR A 66 -10.54 23.37 -9.26
N ALA A 67 -9.84 23.40 -8.13
CA ALA A 67 -9.21 24.58 -7.58
C ALA A 67 -8.03 25.07 -8.44
N ALA A 68 -8.11 26.26 -9.00
CA ALA A 68 -7.08 26.85 -9.83
C ALA A 68 -5.81 27.25 -9.07
N ASN A 69 -5.92 27.45 -7.74
CA ASN A 69 -4.85 27.92 -6.87
C ASN A 69 -4.16 26.80 -6.06
N GLU A 70 -4.47 25.55 -6.38
CA GLU A 70 -3.78 24.37 -5.84
C GLU A 70 -2.72 23.89 -6.83
N GLU A 71 -1.52 23.53 -6.33
CA GLU A 71 -0.39 23.09 -7.15
C GLU A 71 -0.72 21.83 -7.96
N TYR A 72 -1.43 20.89 -7.33
CA TYR A 72 -1.83 19.60 -7.90
C TYR A 72 -3.32 19.52 -8.25
N GLY A 73 -4.05 20.62 -8.19
CA GLY A 73 -5.50 20.65 -8.44
C GLY A 73 -5.87 20.14 -9.82
N HIS A 74 -5.14 20.59 -10.86
CA HIS A 74 -5.31 20.11 -12.24
C HIS A 74 -5.09 18.59 -12.33
N ASP A 75 -4.00 18.08 -11.79
CA ASP A 75 -3.62 16.69 -11.94
C ASP A 75 -4.62 15.76 -11.21
N THR A 76 -5.13 16.21 -10.05
CA THR A 76 -6.15 15.48 -9.29
C THR A 76 -7.48 15.41 -10.07
N ALA A 77 -7.92 16.51 -10.66
CA ALA A 77 -9.12 16.54 -11.49
C ALA A 77 -8.96 15.73 -12.79
N PHE A 78 -7.79 15.82 -13.41
CA PHE A 78 -7.47 15.04 -14.61
C PHE A 78 -7.44 13.53 -14.32
N TYR A 79 -6.97 13.13 -13.15
CA TYR A 79 -7.01 11.74 -12.70
C TYR A 79 -8.45 11.23 -12.60
N LEU A 80 -9.34 12.00 -11.97
CA LEU A 80 -10.76 11.67 -11.89
C LEU A 80 -11.43 11.64 -13.27
N HIS A 81 -11.14 12.64 -14.14
CA HIS A 81 -11.61 12.68 -15.52
C HIS A 81 -11.17 11.42 -16.31
N ARG A 82 -9.89 11.02 -16.20
CA ARG A 82 -9.38 9.80 -16.84
C ARG A 82 -10.12 8.56 -16.36
N TYR A 83 -10.40 8.46 -15.06
CA TYR A 83 -11.16 7.34 -14.52
C TYR A 83 -12.54 7.23 -15.18
N PHE A 84 -13.30 8.31 -15.25
CA PHE A 84 -14.58 8.31 -15.92
C PHE A 84 -14.46 7.92 -17.41
N ARG A 85 -13.51 8.51 -18.12
CA ARG A 85 -13.32 8.26 -19.55
C ARG A 85 -12.81 6.85 -19.84
N GLU A 86 -11.79 6.40 -19.15
CA GLU A 86 -11.05 5.19 -19.50
C GLU A 86 -11.59 3.93 -18.80
N GLN A 87 -12.12 4.06 -17.59
CA GLN A 87 -12.68 2.92 -16.86
C GLN A 87 -14.18 2.81 -17.05
N LEU A 88 -14.91 3.87 -16.72
CA LEU A 88 -16.36 3.85 -16.82
C LEU A 88 -16.87 4.11 -18.23
N LYS A 89 -16.02 4.52 -19.18
CA LYS A 89 -16.43 4.90 -20.56
C LYS A 89 -17.50 5.98 -20.56
N ILE A 90 -17.39 6.94 -19.63
CA ILE A 90 -18.27 8.10 -19.51
C ILE A 90 -17.52 9.34 -19.96
N SER A 91 -18.10 10.10 -20.90
CA SER A 91 -17.58 11.41 -21.29
C SER A 91 -18.02 12.45 -20.26
N ILE A 92 -17.07 13.15 -19.67
CA ILE A 92 -17.26 14.22 -18.69
C ILE A 92 -16.19 15.29 -18.91
N ASP A 93 -16.53 16.56 -18.78
CA ASP A 93 -15.58 17.67 -18.91
C ASP A 93 -14.96 18.05 -17.56
N TYR A 94 -13.83 18.75 -17.59
CA TYR A 94 -13.21 19.33 -16.41
C TYR A 94 -12.65 20.73 -16.69
N VAL A 95 -12.79 21.63 -15.70
CA VAL A 95 -12.45 23.06 -15.84
C VAL A 95 -11.96 23.63 -14.49
N LYS A 96 -11.16 24.70 -14.54
CA LYS A 96 -10.79 25.45 -13.34
C LYS A 96 -11.97 26.24 -12.79
N ASP A 97 -12.02 26.40 -11.47
CA ASP A 97 -13.00 27.29 -10.83
C ASP A 97 -12.88 28.74 -11.32
N SER A 98 -11.67 29.24 -11.61
CA SER A 98 -11.45 30.58 -12.19
C SER A 98 -12.04 30.77 -13.60
N GLU A 99 -12.24 29.69 -14.35
CA GLU A 99 -12.90 29.70 -15.66
C GLU A 99 -14.43 29.52 -15.55
N ARG A 100 -14.86 28.94 -14.42
CA ARG A 100 -16.27 28.76 -14.05
C ARG A 100 -16.49 29.23 -12.62
N PRO A 101 -16.46 30.55 -12.36
CA PRO A 101 -16.53 31.10 -11.01
C PRO A 101 -17.88 30.82 -10.33
N ALA A 102 -17.92 30.89 -8.99
CA ALA A 102 -19.08 30.51 -8.18
C ALA A 102 -20.40 31.20 -8.58
N GLU A 103 -20.35 32.47 -8.99
CA GLU A 103 -21.52 33.19 -9.50
C GLU A 103 -22.07 32.68 -10.83
N LYS A 104 -21.32 31.85 -11.53
CA LYS A 104 -21.68 31.12 -12.75
C LYS A 104 -21.80 29.62 -12.52
N ALA A 105 -21.78 29.18 -11.27
CA ALA A 105 -21.94 27.78 -10.94
C ALA A 105 -23.31 27.29 -11.39
N GLU A 106 -23.31 26.16 -12.04
CA GLU A 106 -24.53 25.49 -12.50
C GLU A 106 -24.78 24.26 -11.66
N ALA A 107 -26.00 23.74 -11.70
CA ALA A 107 -26.28 22.41 -11.18
C ALA A 107 -25.37 21.36 -11.85
N PHE A 108 -25.14 20.22 -11.18
CA PHE A 108 -24.37 19.09 -11.70
C PHE A 108 -22.86 19.35 -11.83
N GLU A 109 -22.25 19.77 -10.74
CA GLU A 109 -20.82 19.88 -10.63
C GLU A 109 -20.24 18.74 -9.79
N ILE A 110 -19.03 18.26 -10.15
CA ILE A 110 -18.15 17.50 -9.26
C ILE A 110 -17.05 18.47 -8.83
N VAL A 111 -17.17 18.96 -7.61
CA VAL A 111 -16.30 19.99 -7.06
C VAL A 111 -15.11 19.31 -6.35
N VAL A 112 -13.89 19.54 -6.86
CA VAL A 112 -12.67 18.90 -6.38
C VAL A 112 -11.74 19.93 -5.74
N GLY A 113 -11.43 19.71 -4.47
CA GLY A 113 -10.48 20.51 -3.71
C GLY A 113 -11.01 21.87 -3.24
N ARG A 114 -10.08 22.79 -3.01
CA ARG A 114 -10.35 24.13 -2.47
C ARG A 114 -10.79 25.11 -3.55
N THR A 115 -11.95 24.89 -4.12
CA THR A 115 -12.54 25.79 -5.09
C THR A 115 -13.16 27.03 -4.42
N ASP A 116 -13.60 27.98 -5.25
CA ASP A 116 -14.33 29.18 -4.83
C ASP A 116 -15.79 28.93 -4.39
N ARG A 117 -16.25 27.66 -4.36
CA ARG A 117 -17.60 27.28 -3.89
C ARG A 117 -17.69 27.41 -2.37
N ASP A 118 -18.77 28.05 -1.87
CA ASP A 118 -19.02 28.23 -0.43
C ASP A 118 -19.05 26.90 0.32
N ALA A 119 -19.71 25.89 -0.25
CA ALA A 119 -19.78 24.54 0.33
C ALA A 119 -18.40 23.87 0.42
N SER A 120 -17.56 23.97 -0.60
CA SER A 120 -16.17 23.48 -0.56
C SER A 120 -15.41 24.11 0.62
N THR A 121 -15.54 25.41 0.80
CA THR A 121 -14.93 26.14 1.90
C THR A 121 -15.52 25.71 3.26
N ALA A 122 -16.82 25.49 3.34
CA ALA A 122 -17.51 25.10 4.58
C ALA A 122 -17.11 23.69 5.02
N PHE A 123 -17.07 22.73 4.11
CA PHE A 123 -16.60 21.36 4.39
C PHE A 123 -15.14 21.37 4.85
N ARG A 124 -14.26 22.02 4.11
CA ARG A 124 -12.83 22.07 4.43
C ARG A 124 -12.53 22.67 5.80
N LYS A 125 -13.31 23.66 6.27
CA LYS A 125 -13.13 24.26 7.61
C LYS A 125 -13.37 23.29 8.76
N LYS A 126 -14.18 22.25 8.56
CA LYS A 126 -14.49 21.23 9.57
C LYS A 126 -13.42 20.16 9.66
N LEU A 127 -12.65 19.94 8.59
CA LEU A 127 -11.65 18.88 8.48
C LEU A 127 -10.38 19.23 9.28
N LYS A 128 -9.80 18.22 9.91
CA LYS A 128 -8.46 18.27 10.51
C LYS A 128 -7.39 17.82 9.49
N SER A 129 -6.12 17.91 9.86
CA SER A 129 -5.03 17.38 9.04
C SER A 129 -5.23 15.87 8.83
N GLY A 130 -5.02 15.39 7.60
CA GLY A 130 -5.24 14.02 7.18
C GLY A 130 -6.70 13.66 6.87
N GLU A 131 -7.67 14.55 7.10
CA GLU A 131 -9.09 14.28 6.86
C GLU A 131 -9.59 14.82 5.52
N PHE A 132 -10.59 14.13 4.97
CA PHE A 132 -11.33 14.57 3.80
C PHE A 132 -12.84 14.27 3.91
N TYR A 133 -13.60 14.89 3.04
CA TYR A 133 -15.05 14.73 2.93
C TYR A 133 -15.45 14.45 1.48
N ILE A 134 -16.40 13.52 1.30
CA ILE A 134 -17.06 13.25 0.03
C ILE A 134 -18.56 13.27 0.27
N GLY A 135 -19.28 14.20 -0.37
CA GLY A 135 -20.70 14.27 -0.13
C GLY A 135 -21.46 15.09 -1.17
N VAL A 136 -22.76 14.93 -1.13
CA VAL A 136 -23.70 15.61 -2.04
C VAL A 136 -24.32 16.80 -1.34
N GLU A 137 -24.35 17.94 -2.01
CA GLU A 137 -25.14 19.10 -1.61
C GLU A 137 -25.92 19.62 -2.83
N GLY A 138 -27.25 19.59 -2.73
CA GLY A 138 -28.11 19.85 -3.87
C GLY A 138 -27.94 18.79 -4.97
N SER A 139 -27.56 19.23 -6.16
CA SER A 139 -27.25 18.35 -7.30
C SER A 139 -25.76 18.20 -7.56
N SER A 140 -24.90 18.71 -6.69
CA SER A 140 -23.45 18.69 -6.86
C SER A 140 -22.77 17.72 -5.89
N LEU A 141 -21.70 17.07 -6.38
CA LEU A 141 -20.83 16.21 -5.59
C LEU A 141 -19.59 17.00 -5.18
N TYR A 142 -19.25 16.97 -3.89
CA TYR A 142 -18.05 17.60 -3.33
C TYR A 142 -17.04 16.54 -2.90
N ILE A 143 -15.80 16.67 -3.35
CA ILE A 143 -14.65 15.83 -3.01
C ILE A 143 -13.57 16.76 -2.48
N VAL A 144 -13.47 16.91 -1.16
CA VAL A 144 -12.71 17.98 -0.51
C VAL A 144 -11.83 17.43 0.58
N GLY A 145 -10.53 17.68 0.51
CA GLY A 145 -9.58 17.40 1.57
C GLY A 145 -9.24 18.63 2.42
N ARG A 146 -8.61 18.44 3.58
CA ARG A 146 -8.07 19.55 4.37
C ARG A 146 -6.99 20.31 3.59
N GLY A 147 -6.18 19.61 2.83
CA GLY A 147 -5.16 20.09 1.89
C GLY A 147 -5.24 19.33 0.56
N GLU A 148 -4.24 19.54 -0.28
CA GLU A 148 -4.19 18.96 -1.63
C GLU A 148 -3.97 17.44 -1.60
N GLU A 149 -3.15 16.95 -0.66
CA GLU A 149 -2.87 15.52 -0.51
C GLU A 149 -4.14 14.77 -0.06
N GLU A 150 -4.88 15.34 0.89
CA GLU A 150 -6.16 14.77 1.35
C GLU A 150 -7.25 14.87 0.26
N THR A 151 -7.25 15.93 -0.55
CA THR A 151 -8.17 16.03 -1.70
C THR A 151 -7.89 14.91 -2.70
N ARG A 152 -6.63 14.61 -2.96
CA ARG A 152 -6.26 13.49 -3.82
C ARG A 152 -6.66 12.15 -3.20
N ALA A 153 -6.41 11.96 -1.90
CA ALA A 153 -6.86 10.77 -1.19
C ALA A 153 -8.38 10.59 -1.27
N ALA A 154 -9.14 11.71 -1.19
CA ALA A 154 -10.58 11.70 -1.36
C ALA A 154 -11.00 11.25 -2.78
N VAL A 155 -10.32 11.72 -3.82
CA VAL A 155 -10.59 11.28 -5.20
C VAL A 155 -10.27 9.80 -5.38
N GLU A 156 -9.16 9.33 -4.83
CA GLU A 156 -8.79 7.90 -4.85
C GLU A 156 -9.84 7.05 -4.11
N TYR A 157 -10.27 7.50 -2.93
CA TYR A 157 -11.33 6.83 -2.16
C TYR A 157 -12.65 6.79 -2.92
N PHE A 158 -13.04 7.91 -3.54
CA PHE A 158 -14.24 7.96 -4.38
C PHE A 158 -14.18 6.94 -5.51
N ILE A 159 -13.06 6.86 -6.21
CA ILE A 159 -12.84 5.90 -7.30
C ILE A 159 -12.90 4.46 -6.80
N ASP A 160 -12.29 4.17 -5.66
CA ASP A 160 -12.12 2.81 -5.19
C ASP A 160 -13.37 2.23 -4.50
N TYR A 161 -14.15 3.08 -3.83
CA TYR A 161 -15.23 2.62 -2.97
C TYR A 161 -16.63 3.15 -3.33
N ILE A 162 -16.73 4.27 -4.04
CA ILE A 162 -18.01 4.95 -4.26
C ILE A 162 -18.47 4.92 -5.72
N ALA A 163 -17.59 5.28 -6.66
CA ALA A 163 -17.94 5.46 -8.08
C ALA A 163 -18.37 4.18 -8.81
N GLY A 164 -18.09 3.01 -8.24
CA GLY A 164 -18.39 1.71 -8.84
C GLY A 164 -17.48 1.36 -10.02
N THR A 165 -17.81 0.26 -10.71
CA THR A 165 -17.00 -0.26 -11.83
C THR A 165 -17.82 -0.56 -13.08
N GLU A 166 -19.10 -0.21 -13.06
CA GLU A 166 -20.02 -0.47 -14.16
C GLU A 166 -19.71 0.47 -15.34
N GLN A 167 -19.45 -0.11 -16.50
CA GLN A 167 -19.19 0.71 -17.69
C GLN A 167 -20.44 1.45 -18.15
N LYS A 168 -20.27 2.71 -18.54
CA LYS A 168 -21.29 3.64 -19.02
C LYS A 168 -22.33 4.04 -17.98
N SER A 169 -22.08 3.72 -16.69
CA SER A 169 -22.97 4.08 -15.58
C SER A 169 -22.14 4.48 -14.36
N CYS A 170 -22.57 5.57 -13.70
CA CYS A 170 -22.06 5.95 -12.38
C CYS A 170 -23.22 6.58 -11.61
N LYS A 171 -23.67 5.90 -10.56
CA LYS A 171 -24.75 6.35 -9.68
C LYS A 171 -24.26 6.34 -8.25
N ILE A 172 -24.58 7.36 -7.50
CA ILE A 172 -24.22 7.49 -6.09
C ILE A 172 -25.45 7.82 -5.25
N PRO A 173 -25.49 7.51 -3.94
CA PRO A 173 -26.57 7.92 -3.06
C PRO A 173 -26.77 9.44 -3.09
N ALA A 174 -28.01 9.92 -3.19
CA ALA A 174 -28.31 11.35 -3.18
C ALA A 174 -28.06 12.01 -1.82
N ASP A 175 -28.02 11.21 -0.76
CA ASP A 175 -27.71 11.60 0.62
C ASP A 175 -26.28 11.26 1.03
N LEU A 176 -25.39 10.99 0.06
CA LEU A 176 -24.00 10.68 0.33
C LEU A 176 -23.36 11.78 1.20
N ALA A 177 -22.83 11.37 2.35
CA ALA A 177 -22.08 12.21 3.26
C ALA A 177 -21.04 11.33 3.98
N PHE A 178 -19.85 11.24 3.40
CA PHE A 178 -18.74 10.48 3.95
C PHE A 178 -17.71 11.43 4.55
N ASP A 179 -17.44 11.31 5.84
CA ASP A 179 -16.39 12.03 6.56
C ASP A 179 -15.33 11.03 7.01
N SER A 180 -14.11 11.17 6.48
CA SER A 180 -13.02 10.24 6.77
C SER A 180 -12.62 10.25 8.25
N GLY A 181 -12.76 11.37 8.94
CA GLY A 181 -12.42 11.50 10.36
C GLY A 181 -13.38 10.76 11.29
N GLU A 182 -14.61 10.47 10.85
CA GLU A 182 -15.58 9.68 11.60
C GLU A 182 -15.43 8.17 11.36
N GLU A 183 -14.99 7.78 10.16
CA GLU A 183 -14.98 6.37 9.74
C GLU A 183 -13.57 5.76 9.65
N LEU A 184 -12.54 6.58 9.49
CA LEU A 184 -11.19 6.11 9.23
C LEU A 184 -10.20 6.60 10.28
N SER A 185 -9.66 5.65 11.04
CA SER A 185 -8.67 5.85 12.11
C SER A 185 -7.74 4.63 12.14
N PRO A 186 -6.43 4.77 12.37
CA PRO A 186 -5.67 5.95 12.77
C PRO A 186 -5.17 6.80 11.60
N VAL A 187 -4.97 8.10 11.85
CA VAL A 187 -4.37 9.05 10.91
C VAL A 187 -2.97 9.43 11.39
N LEU A 188 -2.02 9.46 10.47
CA LEU A 188 -0.66 9.95 10.71
C LEU A 188 -0.53 11.39 10.24
N GLU A 189 0.10 12.24 11.04
CA GLU A 189 0.44 13.60 10.63
C GLU A 189 1.83 13.64 9.98
N TRP A 190 1.86 13.59 8.66
CA TRP A 190 3.10 13.60 7.89
C TRP A 190 3.74 14.98 7.89
N GLU A 191 5.06 15.03 8.05
CA GLU A 191 5.83 16.27 7.79
C GLU A 191 5.60 16.73 6.33
N LYS A 192 5.55 18.04 6.11
CA LYS A 192 5.33 18.60 4.76
C LYS A 192 6.46 18.26 3.79
N SER A 193 7.69 18.21 4.29
CA SER A 193 8.88 18.00 3.46
C SER A 193 9.02 16.56 3.01
N LYS A 194 9.17 16.36 1.71
CA LYS A 194 9.63 15.12 1.09
C LYS A 194 11.10 15.31 0.73
N ILE A 195 11.98 14.48 1.29
CA ILE A 195 13.42 14.67 1.27
C ILE A 195 14.03 13.75 0.23
N LEU A 196 14.72 14.30 -0.77
CA LEU A 196 15.50 13.51 -1.73
C LEU A 196 16.74 12.92 -1.04
N LEU A 197 16.85 11.59 -1.03
CA LEU A 197 18.03 10.88 -0.54
C LEU A 197 19.09 10.75 -1.65
N SER A 198 18.70 10.24 -2.81
CA SER A 198 19.60 9.95 -3.94
C SER A 198 18.79 9.76 -5.23
N ALA A 199 19.48 9.85 -6.36
CA ALA A 199 18.96 9.47 -7.67
C ALA A 199 18.89 7.94 -7.91
N GLY A 200 19.21 7.12 -6.90
CA GLY A 200 19.20 5.66 -6.98
C GLY A 200 17.82 5.02 -6.76
N GLY A 201 17.81 3.79 -6.30
CA GLY A 201 16.60 3.01 -6.01
C GLY A 201 16.80 1.98 -4.90
N TYR A 202 15.67 1.42 -4.42
CA TYR A 202 15.59 0.33 -3.45
C TYR A 202 16.33 0.61 -2.14
N ALA A 203 15.95 1.67 -1.42
CA ALA A 203 16.56 2.02 -0.15
C ALA A 203 16.00 1.21 1.03
N ARG A 204 16.88 0.77 1.94
CA ARG A 204 16.53 0.10 3.18
C ARG A 204 17.33 0.69 4.33
N MET A 205 16.66 0.99 5.45
CA MET A 205 17.23 1.72 6.57
C MET A 205 17.40 0.84 7.81
N THR A 206 18.33 1.22 8.67
CA THR A 206 18.51 0.66 10.02
C THR A 206 19.01 1.75 10.97
N THR A 207 18.66 1.64 12.25
CA THR A 207 19.26 2.46 13.31
C THR A 207 20.52 1.81 13.83
N LEU A 208 21.62 2.54 13.82
CA LEU A 208 22.89 2.08 14.38
C LEU A 208 22.88 2.20 15.92
N LYS A 209 23.74 1.43 16.60
CA LYS A 209 23.86 1.43 18.07
C LYS A 209 24.19 2.81 18.67
N ASN A 210 24.82 3.68 17.90
CA ASN A 210 25.13 5.06 18.31
C ASN A 210 23.95 6.03 18.11
N GLY A 211 22.78 5.53 17.65
CA GLY A 211 21.58 6.31 17.41
C GLY A 211 21.51 7.00 16.03
N GLU A 212 22.51 6.82 15.17
CA GLU A 212 22.46 7.32 13.79
C GLU A 212 21.61 6.43 12.90
N LEU A 213 21.04 7.02 11.85
CA LEU A 213 20.27 6.30 10.84
C LEU A 213 21.18 5.95 9.66
N ALA A 214 21.26 4.67 9.32
CA ALA A 214 22.00 4.19 8.15
C ALA A 214 21.05 3.73 7.04
N VAL A 215 21.51 3.84 5.78
CA VAL A 215 20.76 3.40 4.60
C VAL A 215 21.67 2.67 3.62
N GLY A 216 21.17 1.54 3.10
CA GLY A 216 21.71 0.88 1.91
C GLY A 216 20.79 1.10 0.71
N TYR A 217 21.35 1.40 -0.47
CA TYR A 217 20.57 1.63 -1.69
C TYR A 217 21.39 1.37 -2.96
N SER A 218 20.73 1.27 -4.10
CA SER A 218 21.35 1.02 -5.41
C SER A 218 21.50 2.32 -6.20
N ASN A 219 22.71 2.65 -6.63
CA ASN A 219 22.98 3.76 -7.55
C ASN A 219 24.33 3.53 -8.25
N GLY A 220 24.31 2.89 -9.44
CA GLY A 220 25.53 2.49 -10.15
C GLY A 220 26.41 1.51 -9.35
N GLY A 221 25.80 0.70 -8.50
CA GLY A 221 26.37 -0.20 -7.51
C GLY A 221 25.61 -0.05 -6.19
N ILE A 222 26.03 -0.77 -5.15
CA ILE A 222 25.47 -0.62 -3.83
C ILE A 222 26.15 0.53 -3.09
N LYS A 223 25.36 1.39 -2.51
CA LYS A 223 25.77 2.55 -1.71
C LYS A 223 25.33 2.35 -0.28
N PHE A 224 26.13 2.92 0.62
CA PHE A 224 25.82 3.06 2.04
C PHE A 224 25.98 4.53 2.44
N ALA A 225 25.08 5.06 3.25
CA ALA A 225 25.15 6.41 3.78
C ALA A 225 24.60 6.49 5.21
N ILE A 226 25.01 7.51 5.94
CA ILE A 226 24.59 7.78 7.33
C ILE A 226 23.90 9.14 7.41
N SER A 227 22.87 9.22 8.23
CA SER A 227 22.20 10.44 8.65
C SER A 227 22.34 10.63 10.15
N THR A 228 22.80 11.80 10.56
CA THR A 228 22.93 12.24 11.97
C THR A 228 21.79 13.16 12.39
N ASN A 229 20.77 13.32 11.55
CA ASN A 229 19.64 14.23 11.74
C ASN A 229 18.30 13.60 11.34
N ASP A 230 18.12 12.32 11.69
CA ASP A 230 16.87 11.55 11.53
C ASP A 230 16.35 11.51 10.08
N GLY A 231 17.26 11.35 9.13
CA GLY A 231 16.93 11.23 7.71
C GLY A 231 16.68 12.55 6.98
N LYS A 232 16.87 13.71 7.64
CA LYS A 232 16.76 15.03 6.97
C LYS A 232 17.91 15.35 6.03
N GLY A 233 19.04 14.70 6.20
CA GLY A 233 20.20 14.82 5.34
C GLY A 233 21.12 13.61 5.50
N TRP A 234 21.86 13.31 4.44
CA TRP A 234 22.70 12.13 4.35
C TRP A 234 24.14 12.54 4.02
N THR A 235 25.08 11.95 4.70
CA THR A 235 26.51 12.25 4.58
C THR A 235 27.31 10.97 4.39
N ASN A 236 28.58 11.14 3.97
CA ASN A 236 29.55 10.05 3.88
C ASN A 236 29.06 8.86 3.04
N THR A 237 28.52 9.13 1.84
CA THR A 237 28.13 8.06 0.93
C THR A 237 29.35 7.24 0.51
N VAL A 238 29.32 5.95 0.85
CA VAL A 238 30.36 4.98 0.51
C VAL A 238 29.84 4.05 -0.57
N THR A 239 30.69 3.72 -1.55
CA THR A 239 30.40 2.67 -2.53
C THR A 239 30.85 1.33 -1.95
N VAL A 240 29.86 0.45 -1.67
CA VAL A 240 30.09 -0.88 -1.10
C VAL A 240 30.68 -1.82 -2.16
N THR A 241 30.03 -1.90 -3.33
CA THR A 241 30.42 -2.83 -4.40
C THR A 241 31.45 -2.24 -5.35
N LYS A 242 32.39 -3.06 -5.77
CA LYS A 242 33.33 -2.76 -6.86
C LYS A 242 32.82 -3.35 -8.19
N PRO A 243 33.12 -2.72 -9.34
CA PRO A 243 32.84 -3.35 -10.63
C PRO A 243 33.46 -4.75 -10.72
N ALA A 244 32.65 -5.73 -11.11
CA ALA A 244 33.09 -7.11 -11.24
C ALA A 244 32.42 -7.80 -12.43
N LYS A 245 32.90 -8.98 -12.79
CA LYS A 245 32.33 -9.82 -13.84
C LYS A 245 31.59 -11.01 -13.24
N THR A 246 30.56 -11.47 -13.95
CA THR A 246 29.94 -12.77 -13.68
C THR A 246 30.91 -13.88 -14.12
N PRO A 247 30.71 -15.12 -13.67
CA PRO A 247 31.43 -16.28 -14.23
C PRO A 247 31.25 -16.44 -15.74
N LEU A 248 30.21 -15.83 -16.31
CA LEU A 248 29.89 -15.84 -17.75
C LEU A 248 30.58 -14.71 -18.55
N GLY A 249 31.30 -13.82 -17.85
CA GLY A 249 32.03 -12.69 -18.46
C GLY A 249 31.26 -11.39 -18.57
N ASP A 250 29.95 -11.37 -18.28
CA ASP A 250 29.13 -10.16 -18.22
C ASP A 250 29.57 -9.25 -17.06
N THR A 251 29.25 -7.97 -17.15
CA THR A 251 29.41 -7.06 -16.01
C THR A 251 28.30 -7.30 -14.99
N LEU A 252 28.65 -7.53 -13.72
CA LEU A 252 27.66 -7.66 -12.64
C LEU A 252 26.83 -6.39 -12.47
N THR A 253 25.53 -6.58 -12.36
CA THR A 253 24.56 -5.59 -11.93
C THR A 253 24.23 -5.84 -10.46
N TYR A 254 24.09 -4.78 -9.66
CA TYR A 254 23.83 -4.85 -8.23
C TYR A 254 22.52 -4.17 -7.90
N ALA A 255 21.70 -4.82 -7.07
CA ALA A 255 20.37 -4.36 -6.68
C ALA A 255 19.95 -4.85 -5.28
N ASN A 256 18.82 -4.39 -4.79
CA ASN A 256 18.13 -4.86 -3.59
C ASN A 256 19.02 -4.82 -2.33
N ALA A 257 19.59 -3.65 -2.03
CA ALA A 257 20.40 -3.46 -0.84
C ALA A 257 19.55 -3.63 0.44
N ASN A 258 20.15 -4.29 1.45
CA ASN A 258 19.64 -4.29 2.82
C ASN A 258 20.81 -4.07 3.77
N VAL A 259 20.60 -3.36 4.88
CA VAL A 259 21.67 -3.00 5.83
C VAL A 259 21.25 -3.34 7.25
N ILE A 260 22.18 -3.88 8.03
CA ILE A 260 21.99 -4.15 9.45
C ILE A 260 23.30 -3.94 10.21
N GLN A 261 23.20 -3.52 11.47
CA GLN A 261 24.31 -3.57 12.40
C GLN A 261 24.13 -4.75 13.37
N TYR A 262 25.17 -5.53 13.59
CA TYR A 262 25.12 -6.75 14.40
C TYR A 262 26.34 -6.89 15.31
N GLY A 263 26.35 -7.93 16.16
CA GLY A 263 27.47 -8.23 17.06
C GLY A 263 27.93 -7.01 17.85
N ASP A 264 29.22 -6.76 17.88
CA ASP A 264 29.85 -5.64 18.63
C ASP A 264 29.81 -4.30 17.89
N GLY A 265 29.15 -4.22 16.74
CA GLY A 265 28.98 -2.97 15.99
C GLY A 265 29.35 -3.04 14.52
N ASP A 266 29.66 -4.23 14.03
CA ASP A 266 29.91 -4.48 12.61
C ASP A 266 28.65 -4.17 11.79
N ILE A 267 28.84 -3.62 10.59
CA ILE A 267 27.76 -3.29 9.68
C ILE A 267 27.82 -4.22 8.48
N MET A 268 26.73 -4.98 8.25
CA MET A 268 26.58 -5.83 7.07
C MET A 268 25.66 -5.15 6.07
N VAL A 269 26.06 -5.16 4.79
CA VAL A 269 25.23 -4.78 3.65
C VAL A 269 25.08 -6.00 2.76
N ALA A 270 23.85 -6.52 2.68
CA ALA A 270 23.48 -7.61 1.77
C ALA A 270 22.84 -7.04 0.50
N TYR A 271 22.99 -7.76 -0.62
CA TYR A 271 22.47 -7.34 -1.91
C TYR A 271 22.40 -8.51 -2.90
N ARG A 272 21.60 -8.31 -3.93
CA ARG A 272 21.60 -9.18 -5.13
C ARG A 272 22.66 -8.71 -6.12
N ALA A 273 23.39 -9.67 -6.69
CA ALA A 273 24.28 -9.45 -7.83
C ALA A 273 23.92 -10.41 -8.99
N HIS A 274 23.74 -9.88 -10.20
CA HIS A 274 23.23 -10.67 -11.33
C HIS A 274 23.75 -10.18 -12.68
N SER A 275 23.58 -11.01 -13.72
CA SER A 275 23.79 -10.60 -15.11
C SER A 275 22.87 -9.44 -15.48
N PRO A 276 23.24 -8.57 -16.43
CA PRO A 276 22.34 -7.56 -16.96
C PRO A 276 21.03 -8.18 -17.48
N THR A 277 19.92 -7.49 -17.28
CA THR A 277 18.58 -7.97 -17.68
C THR A 277 18.40 -8.13 -19.20
N ASN A 278 19.28 -7.54 -19.99
CA ASN A 278 19.34 -7.67 -21.44
C ASN A 278 20.34 -8.75 -21.93
N SER A 279 20.92 -9.53 -21.01
CA SER A 279 21.78 -10.65 -21.37
C SER A 279 20.96 -11.71 -22.12
N THR A 280 21.39 -12.07 -23.34
CA THR A 280 20.59 -12.89 -24.27
C THR A 280 20.94 -14.37 -24.24
N LYS A 281 21.91 -14.81 -23.43
CA LYS A 281 22.42 -16.18 -23.56
C LYS A 281 22.53 -16.97 -22.26
N ASN A 282 22.83 -16.38 -21.16
CA ASN A 282 22.98 -17.09 -19.88
C ASN A 282 22.69 -16.12 -18.77
N PHE A 283 22.06 -16.57 -17.70
CA PHE A 283 21.75 -15.74 -16.57
C PHE A 283 22.48 -16.24 -15.33
N TYR A 284 23.18 -15.33 -14.66
CA TYR A 284 23.81 -15.54 -13.37
C TYR A 284 23.12 -14.67 -12.32
N THR A 285 22.90 -15.22 -11.13
CA THR A 285 22.36 -14.49 -9.97
C THR A 285 23.02 -14.99 -8.70
N SER A 286 23.15 -14.12 -7.72
CA SER A 286 23.65 -14.45 -6.39
C SER A 286 23.13 -13.48 -5.33
N ILE A 287 22.99 -13.95 -4.09
CA ILE A 287 22.90 -13.10 -2.91
C ILE A 287 24.29 -13.01 -2.28
N ARG A 288 24.70 -11.79 -1.99
CA ARG A 288 26.02 -11.47 -1.44
C ARG A 288 25.89 -10.51 -0.26
N TYR A 289 26.94 -10.46 0.55
CA TYR A 289 27.10 -9.43 1.58
C TYR A 289 28.55 -8.97 1.66
N GLN A 290 28.72 -7.79 2.26
CA GLN A 290 30.02 -7.24 2.65
C GLN A 290 29.91 -6.66 4.05
N ILE A 291 30.99 -6.74 4.82
CA ILE A 291 31.05 -6.29 6.23
C ILE A 291 31.97 -5.09 6.32
N SER A 292 31.52 -4.10 7.09
CA SER A 292 32.34 -2.98 7.57
C SER A 292 32.64 -3.16 9.06
N LYS A 293 33.91 -3.12 9.40
CA LYS A 293 34.41 -3.17 10.79
C LYS A 293 34.87 -1.79 11.32
N ASP A 294 34.62 -0.73 10.55
CA ASP A 294 35.08 0.63 10.84
C ASP A 294 33.95 1.67 10.86
N GLY A 295 32.72 1.22 11.13
CA GLY A 295 31.54 2.07 11.22
C GLY A 295 31.03 2.56 9.86
N GLY A 296 31.17 1.75 8.81
CA GLY A 296 30.67 2.04 7.47
C GLY A 296 31.58 2.89 6.59
N LYS A 297 32.82 3.11 7.01
CA LYS A 297 33.80 3.89 6.22
C LYS A 297 34.37 3.07 5.05
N THR A 298 34.61 1.79 5.30
CA THR A 298 35.06 0.84 4.28
C THR A 298 34.34 -0.48 4.42
N PHE A 299 34.24 -1.23 3.33
CA PHE A 299 33.64 -2.56 3.28
C PHE A 299 34.65 -3.57 2.74
N GLY A 300 34.69 -4.76 3.36
CA GLY A 300 35.52 -5.88 2.96
C GLY A 300 35.14 -6.44 1.58
N ASP A 301 35.75 -7.55 1.19
CA ASP A 301 35.42 -8.23 -0.07
C ASP A 301 34.04 -8.90 0.00
N PRO A 302 33.36 -9.06 -1.16
CA PRO A 302 32.05 -9.68 -1.19
C PRO A 302 32.11 -11.18 -0.87
N VAL A 303 31.21 -11.62 0.02
CA VAL A 303 30.98 -13.03 0.33
C VAL A 303 29.69 -13.47 -0.33
N ILE A 304 29.70 -14.63 -0.98
CA ILE A 304 28.53 -15.21 -1.65
C ILE A 304 27.78 -16.10 -0.64
N VAL A 305 26.49 -15.81 -0.43
CA VAL A 305 25.59 -16.68 0.34
C VAL A 305 25.11 -17.84 -0.51
N VAL A 306 24.61 -17.49 -1.71
CA VAL A 306 24.10 -18.43 -2.69
C VAL A 306 24.30 -17.87 -4.09
N GLU A 307 24.54 -18.75 -5.04
CA GLU A 307 24.63 -18.39 -6.44
C GLU A 307 23.96 -19.42 -7.35
N TYR A 308 23.50 -18.98 -8.50
CA TYR A 308 22.83 -19.81 -9.48
C TYR A 308 23.13 -19.34 -10.89
N GLN A 309 23.36 -20.29 -11.79
CA GLN A 309 23.63 -20.03 -13.19
C GLN A 309 22.75 -20.90 -14.07
N ARG A 310 22.15 -20.28 -15.09
CA ARG A 310 21.37 -20.98 -16.13
C ARG A 310 21.91 -20.71 -17.51
N ASN A 311 21.66 -21.66 -18.40
CA ASN A 311 22.03 -21.57 -19.82
C ASN A 311 20.84 -21.21 -20.72
N ASP A 312 19.82 -20.56 -20.17
CA ASP A 312 18.65 -20.10 -20.89
C ASP A 312 18.35 -18.62 -20.56
N THR A 313 17.38 -18.05 -21.28
CA THR A 313 16.99 -16.64 -21.17
C THR A 313 15.88 -16.39 -20.12
N ASP A 314 15.46 -17.44 -19.40
CA ASP A 314 14.41 -17.28 -18.39
C ASP A 314 14.99 -16.58 -17.15
N PHE A 315 14.50 -15.37 -16.87
CA PHE A 315 14.99 -14.51 -15.80
C PHE A 315 14.46 -14.98 -14.43
N LYS A 316 15.08 -16.04 -13.91
CA LYS A 316 14.81 -16.64 -12.60
C LYS A 316 16.02 -16.50 -11.71
N GLY A 317 15.82 -16.37 -10.40
CA GLY A 317 16.96 -16.16 -9.53
C GLY A 317 16.63 -15.98 -8.07
N PHE A 318 17.51 -15.26 -7.41
CA PHE A 318 17.39 -14.85 -6.02
C PHE A 318 17.08 -13.37 -5.95
N TRP A 319 16.19 -12.99 -5.02
CA TRP A 319 15.63 -11.67 -4.97
C TRP A 319 15.58 -11.14 -3.53
N GLU A 320 15.71 -9.83 -3.36
CA GLU A 320 15.38 -9.02 -2.20
C GLU A 320 15.85 -9.59 -0.85
N PRO A 321 17.17 -9.64 -0.56
CA PRO A 321 17.62 -10.07 0.75
C PRO A 321 17.15 -9.10 1.84
N HIS A 322 16.67 -9.67 2.94
CA HIS A 322 16.29 -8.97 4.16
C HIS A 322 16.94 -9.60 5.37
N MET A 323 17.50 -8.80 6.27
CA MET A 323 18.21 -9.27 7.46
C MET A 323 17.53 -8.79 8.73
N VAL A 324 17.53 -9.63 9.75
CA VAL A 324 16.99 -9.33 11.08
C VAL A 324 17.83 -10.02 12.16
N ILE A 325 17.96 -9.39 13.31
CA ILE A 325 18.45 -10.06 14.53
C ILE A 325 17.25 -10.77 15.16
N LEU A 326 17.34 -12.08 15.28
CA LEU A 326 16.33 -12.91 15.92
C LEU A 326 16.29 -12.65 17.45
N PRO A 327 15.20 -12.99 18.14
CA PRO A 327 15.09 -12.77 19.60
C PRO A 327 16.18 -13.42 20.43
N ASP A 328 16.77 -14.51 19.94
CA ASP A 328 17.88 -15.21 20.59
C ASP A 328 19.26 -14.62 20.26
N GLY A 329 19.32 -13.52 19.49
CA GLY A 329 20.53 -12.82 19.12
C GLY A 329 21.21 -13.31 17.83
N ARG A 330 20.74 -14.39 17.20
CA ARG A 330 21.26 -14.81 15.90
C ARG A 330 20.89 -13.82 14.80
N LEU A 331 21.74 -13.66 13.82
CA LEU A 331 21.43 -12.90 12.60
C LEU A 331 20.87 -13.86 11.55
N ALA A 332 19.67 -13.55 11.03
CA ALA A 332 19.05 -14.29 9.93
C ALA A 332 18.94 -13.43 8.68
N MET A 333 19.06 -14.07 7.52
CA MET A 333 18.84 -13.47 6.19
C MET A 333 17.76 -14.25 5.47
N TYR A 334 16.76 -13.52 4.98
CA TYR A 334 15.68 -14.04 4.14
C TYR A 334 15.81 -13.50 2.73
N TYR A 335 15.42 -14.28 1.73
CA TYR A 335 15.32 -13.82 0.35
C TYR A 335 14.35 -14.71 -0.44
N ALA A 336 13.86 -14.21 -1.56
CA ALA A 336 12.98 -14.97 -2.42
C ALA A 336 13.79 -15.77 -3.46
N ASN A 337 13.36 -17.01 -3.74
CA ASN A 337 14.01 -17.96 -4.64
C ASN A 337 12.99 -18.52 -5.64
N ASP A 338 13.16 -18.19 -6.93
CA ASP A 338 12.41 -18.81 -8.04
C ASP A 338 13.31 -19.56 -9.03
N CYS A 339 14.49 -19.99 -8.58
CA CYS A 339 15.40 -20.83 -9.37
C CYS A 339 14.78 -22.19 -9.65
N ILE A 340 14.65 -22.54 -10.92
CA ILE A 340 14.09 -23.83 -11.37
C ILE A 340 15.19 -24.88 -11.40
N GLY A 341 14.95 -26.04 -10.78
CA GLY A 341 15.93 -27.12 -10.74
C GLY A 341 15.35 -28.48 -10.35
N PRO A 342 16.20 -29.51 -10.27
CA PRO A 342 15.79 -30.84 -9.83
C PRO A 342 15.20 -30.79 -8.41
N GLN A 343 14.13 -31.55 -8.18
CA GLN A 343 13.46 -31.61 -6.87
C GLN A 343 14.20 -32.51 -5.86
N ASP A 344 15.15 -33.31 -6.33
CA ASP A 344 16.02 -34.18 -5.55
C ASP A 344 17.40 -33.56 -5.25
N ALA A 345 17.60 -32.30 -5.61
CA ALA A 345 18.83 -31.58 -5.31
C ALA A 345 18.94 -31.23 -3.81
N ASP A 346 20.15 -31.09 -3.32
CA ASP A 346 20.44 -30.65 -1.93
C ASP A 346 19.95 -29.22 -1.64
N TYR A 347 19.63 -28.45 -2.67
CA TYR A 347 19.12 -27.09 -2.59
C TYR A 347 17.64 -27.05 -3.03
N PRO A 348 16.74 -26.33 -2.30
CA PRO A 348 15.31 -26.32 -2.59
C PRO A 348 14.96 -25.44 -3.78
N TYR A 349 15.10 -25.99 -5.00
CA TYR A 349 14.65 -25.38 -6.22
C TYR A 349 13.13 -25.47 -6.39
N VAL A 350 12.54 -24.53 -7.15
CA VAL A 350 11.12 -24.61 -7.54
C VAL A 350 10.95 -25.49 -8.80
N PRO A 351 9.81 -26.20 -8.95
CA PRO A 351 9.55 -27.04 -10.12
C PRO A 351 9.23 -26.25 -11.39
N SER A 352 8.77 -25.02 -11.26
CA SER A 352 8.46 -24.13 -12.39
C SER A 352 8.48 -22.66 -11.95
N GLY A 353 8.54 -21.76 -12.90
CA GLY A 353 8.49 -20.31 -12.67
C GLY A 353 7.14 -19.78 -12.17
N SER A 354 6.16 -20.65 -11.94
CA SER A 354 4.88 -20.30 -11.29
C SER A 354 4.98 -20.23 -9.77
N TYR A 355 6.08 -20.68 -9.20
CA TYR A 355 6.32 -20.77 -7.76
C TYR A 355 7.56 -19.98 -7.35
N GLN A 356 7.59 -19.59 -6.07
CA GLN A 356 8.73 -18.93 -5.44
C GLN A 356 8.72 -19.25 -3.95
N HIS A 357 9.87 -19.69 -3.41
CA HIS A 357 10.07 -19.90 -1.99
C HIS A 357 10.63 -18.66 -1.31
N ILE A 358 10.36 -18.51 -0.02
CA ILE A 358 11.20 -17.67 0.84
C ILE A 358 12.19 -18.58 1.55
N MET A 359 13.46 -18.25 1.40
CA MET A 359 14.58 -18.93 2.06
C MET A 359 14.98 -18.19 3.32
N VAL A 360 15.51 -18.91 4.31
CA VAL A 360 16.18 -18.35 5.49
C VAL A 360 17.55 -19.01 5.67
N HIS A 361 18.55 -18.19 5.96
CA HIS A 361 19.90 -18.58 6.35
C HIS A 361 20.25 -17.96 7.69
N VAL A 362 20.99 -18.67 8.52
CA VAL A 362 21.47 -18.18 9.82
C VAL A 362 22.98 -17.94 9.76
N PHE A 363 23.40 -16.79 10.28
CA PHE A 363 24.79 -16.37 10.27
C PHE A 363 25.56 -16.98 11.45
N ASP A 364 26.68 -17.59 11.14
CA ASP A 364 27.65 -18.05 12.14
C ASP A 364 28.66 -16.91 12.39
N TYR A 365 28.67 -16.42 13.62
CA TYR A 365 29.54 -15.31 14.05
C TYR A 365 31.03 -15.69 14.14
N GLU A 366 31.36 -16.98 14.26
CA GLU A 366 32.75 -17.45 14.36
C GLU A 366 33.40 -17.54 12.98
N THR A 367 32.67 -18.10 12.04
CA THR A 367 33.14 -18.25 10.65
C THR A 367 32.84 -17.07 9.78
N GLU A 368 32.01 -16.14 10.23
CA GLU A 368 31.46 -15.00 9.47
C GLU A 368 30.78 -15.45 8.17
N THR A 369 30.08 -16.59 8.17
CA THR A 369 29.37 -17.15 7.00
C THR A 369 27.92 -17.50 7.35
N PHE A 370 27.08 -17.56 6.32
CA PHE A 370 25.72 -18.09 6.46
C PHE A 370 25.72 -19.61 6.23
N ASP A 371 24.81 -20.31 6.91
CA ASP A 371 24.57 -21.74 6.76
C ASP A 371 23.98 -22.07 5.36
N LYS A 372 23.63 -23.35 5.13
CA LYS A 372 23.04 -23.81 3.85
C LYS A 372 21.64 -23.26 3.60
N GLY A 373 20.98 -22.75 4.62
CA GLY A 373 19.62 -22.26 4.57
C GLY A 373 18.54 -23.34 4.47
N THR A 374 17.32 -22.91 4.73
CA THR A 374 16.11 -23.75 4.64
C THR A 374 14.94 -22.91 4.10
N ILE A 375 13.82 -23.56 3.80
CA ILE A 375 12.59 -22.88 3.35
C ILE A 375 11.88 -22.30 4.57
N ALA A 376 11.64 -20.99 4.56
CA ALA A 376 10.81 -20.29 5.53
C ALA A 376 9.34 -20.21 5.07
N SER A 377 9.09 -20.01 3.75
CA SER A 377 7.75 -20.08 3.16
C SER A 377 7.80 -20.91 1.87
N ASN A 378 6.94 -21.93 1.81
CA ASN A 378 6.94 -22.87 0.70
C ASN A 378 5.90 -22.49 -0.37
N GLY A 379 6.33 -21.74 -1.38
CA GLY A 379 5.44 -21.30 -2.45
C GLY A 379 4.84 -22.43 -3.29
N VAL A 380 5.44 -23.63 -3.31
CA VAL A 380 4.86 -24.80 -3.99
C VAL A 380 3.62 -25.29 -3.23
N ASP A 381 3.72 -25.42 -1.90
CA ASP A 381 2.61 -25.84 -1.06
C ASP A 381 1.47 -24.81 -1.06
N HIS A 382 1.84 -23.52 -1.05
CA HIS A 382 0.88 -22.40 -1.13
C HIS A 382 0.34 -22.16 -2.55
N LYS A 383 0.90 -22.82 -3.58
CA LYS A 383 0.58 -22.59 -5.02
C LYS A 383 0.79 -21.14 -5.43
N SER A 384 1.85 -20.54 -4.96
CA SER A 384 2.13 -19.10 -5.02
C SER A 384 3.57 -18.81 -5.41
N ARG A 385 3.79 -17.60 -5.89
CA ARG A 385 5.08 -16.92 -5.87
C ARG A 385 5.13 -16.08 -4.60
N ASP A 386 5.78 -16.62 -3.57
CA ASP A 386 6.01 -15.92 -2.30
C ASP A 386 7.27 -15.05 -2.45
N GLY A 387 7.12 -13.73 -2.39
CA GLY A 387 8.20 -12.80 -2.74
C GLY A 387 8.39 -11.67 -1.74
N MET A 388 9.52 -10.97 -1.86
CA MET A 388 9.84 -9.75 -1.13
C MET A 388 9.67 -9.87 0.39
N PRO A 389 10.35 -10.83 1.07
CA PRO A 389 10.18 -11.03 2.50
C PRO A 389 10.72 -9.84 3.29
N VAL A 390 9.96 -9.41 4.29
CA VAL A 390 10.43 -8.48 5.33
C VAL A 390 10.01 -9.01 6.68
N VAL A 391 10.97 -9.17 7.58
CA VAL A 391 10.77 -9.72 8.91
C VAL A 391 11.00 -8.65 9.99
N CYS A 392 10.13 -8.65 10.99
CA CYS A 392 10.19 -7.74 12.13
C CYS A 392 9.95 -8.52 13.41
N ASN A 393 10.69 -8.18 14.49
CA ASN A 393 10.40 -8.67 15.82
C ASN A 393 9.09 -8.08 16.35
N LEU A 394 8.29 -8.88 17.05
CA LEU A 394 7.10 -8.45 17.78
C LEU A 394 7.46 -8.06 19.21
N SER A 395 6.58 -7.33 19.89
CA SER A 395 6.81 -6.85 21.26
C SER A 395 6.87 -7.96 22.32
N ASP A 396 6.30 -9.13 22.03
CA ASP A 396 6.30 -10.30 22.92
C ASP A 396 7.46 -11.28 22.66
N GLY A 397 8.39 -10.93 21.77
CA GLY A 397 9.54 -11.77 21.41
C GLY A 397 9.28 -12.73 20.24
N GLY A 398 8.07 -12.72 19.66
CA GLY A 398 7.81 -13.40 18.39
C GLY A 398 8.32 -12.62 17.19
N LEU A 399 8.09 -13.18 16.01
CA LEU A 399 8.43 -12.57 14.74
C LEU A 399 7.21 -12.57 13.78
N VAL A 400 7.16 -11.55 12.95
CA VAL A 400 6.23 -11.46 11.82
C VAL A 400 7.01 -11.30 10.52
N MET A 401 6.61 -12.00 9.48
CA MET A 401 7.10 -11.82 8.12
C MET A 401 5.95 -11.37 7.23
N VAL A 402 6.16 -10.34 6.43
CA VAL A 402 5.25 -9.98 5.33
C VAL A 402 5.86 -10.39 4.00
N ILE A 403 5.01 -10.90 3.11
CA ILE A 403 5.36 -11.31 1.75
C ILE A 403 4.32 -10.83 0.75
N GLU A 404 4.72 -10.66 -0.51
CA GLU A 404 3.77 -10.63 -1.63
C GLU A 404 3.49 -12.05 -2.12
N ALA A 405 2.24 -12.34 -2.46
CA ALA A 405 1.81 -13.65 -2.91
C ALA A 405 0.78 -13.57 -4.02
N ASN A 406 0.73 -14.56 -4.92
CA ASN A 406 -0.17 -14.57 -6.06
C ASN A 406 -1.05 -15.84 -6.17
N TRP A 407 -1.34 -16.48 -5.05
CA TRP A 407 -2.20 -17.67 -5.03
C TRP A 407 -3.64 -17.33 -5.40
N ASP A 408 -4.15 -16.16 -5.02
CA ASP A 408 -5.47 -15.67 -5.44
C ASP A 408 -5.42 -15.11 -6.85
N LYS A 409 -6.02 -15.83 -7.79
CA LYS A 409 -6.02 -15.47 -9.21
C LYS A 409 -6.94 -14.29 -9.57
N ASN A 410 -7.66 -13.73 -8.59
CA ASN A 410 -8.38 -12.47 -8.79
C ASN A 410 -7.45 -11.25 -8.80
N TYR A 411 -6.28 -11.35 -8.20
CA TYR A 411 -5.31 -10.27 -8.06
C TYR A 411 -3.96 -10.64 -8.69
N ALA A 412 -3.18 -9.63 -9.06
CA ALA A 412 -1.81 -9.86 -9.50
C ALA A 412 -0.93 -10.31 -8.33
N PHE A 413 -1.03 -9.60 -7.21
CA PHE A 413 -0.44 -9.94 -5.92
C PHE A 413 -1.32 -9.41 -4.79
N ILE A 414 -1.18 -10.03 -3.61
CA ILE A 414 -1.75 -9.62 -2.32
C ILE A 414 -0.66 -9.66 -1.27
N ILE A 415 -0.88 -9.04 -0.10
CA ILE A 415 0.06 -9.11 1.01
C ILE A 415 -0.41 -10.15 2.02
N GLN A 416 0.51 -11.02 2.39
CA GLN A 416 0.32 -12.02 3.43
C GLN A 416 1.26 -11.81 4.60
N MET A 417 0.86 -12.30 5.77
CA MET A 417 1.66 -12.38 6.99
C MET A 417 1.85 -13.83 7.43
N LEU A 418 3.04 -14.10 7.95
CA LEU A 418 3.40 -15.34 8.62
C LEU A 418 3.99 -14.98 9.98
N PHE A 419 3.87 -15.89 10.95
CA PHE A 419 4.35 -15.69 12.32
C PHE A 419 5.29 -16.81 12.73
N SER A 420 6.26 -16.49 13.58
CA SER A 420 7.26 -17.45 14.05
C SER A 420 7.74 -17.13 15.47
N GLU A 421 8.10 -18.18 16.22
CA GLU A 421 8.76 -18.05 17.54
C GLU A 421 10.29 -17.99 17.40
N ASP A 422 10.86 -18.59 16.36
CA ASP A 422 12.30 -18.83 16.23
C ASP A 422 12.95 -18.23 14.97
N GLY A 423 12.12 -17.70 14.04
CA GLY A 423 12.56 -17.17 12.76
C GLY A 423 12.90 -18.23 11.71
N ILE A 424 12.77 -19.51 12.02
CA ILE A 424 13.07 -20.63 11.11
C ILE A 424 11.78 -21.33 10.69
N ASN A 425 10.94 -21.63 11.67
CA ASN A 425 9.66 -22.30 11.48
C ASN A 425 8.53 -21.27 11.45
N TRP A 426 7.79 -21.19 10.36
CA TRP A 426 6.78 -20.18 10.14
C TRP A 426 5.38 -20.79 10.05
N SER A 427 4.38 -20.04 10.48
CA SER A 427 2.97 -20.41 10.33
C SER A 427 2.55 -20.46 8.87
N ASP A 428 1.37 -21.03 8.59
CA ASP A 428 0.70 -20.80 7.32
C ASP A 428 0.45 -19.28 7.11
N PRO A 429 0.50 -18.80 5.85
CA PRO A 429 0.30 -17.40 5.55
C PRO A 429 -1.16 -16.97 5.69
N VAL A 430 -1.39 -15.79 6.27
CA VAL A 430 -2.71 -15.15 6.34
C VAL A 430 -2.75 -13.88 5.49
N THR A 431 -3.81 -13.67 4.71
CA THR A 431 -3.98 -12.46 3.90
C THR A 431 -4.34 -11.27 4.79
N VAL A 432 -3.60 -10.17 4.64
CA VAL A 432 -3.79 -8.94 5.43
C VAL A 432 -4.10 -7.71 4.58
N ILE A 433 -3.71 -7.69 3.30
CA ILE A 433 -4.06 -6.62 2.36
C ILE A 433 -4.32 -7.22 1.00
N SER A 434 -5.51 -6.96 0.47
CA SER A 434 -5.87 -7.27 -0.92
C SER A 434 -6.21 -5.97 -1.68
N PRO A 435 -5.96 -5.92 -2.99
CA PRO A 435 -6.50 -4.86 -3.83
C PRO A 435 -8.03 -4.83 -3.80
N THR A 436 -8.62 -3.64 -3.93
CA THR A 436 -10.09 -3.47 -3.96
C THR A 436 -10.72 -3.96 -5.25
N LYS A 437 -9.95 -4.08 -6.33
CA LYS A 437 -10.46 -4.44 -7.66
C LYS A 437 -9.70 -5.62 -8.25
N LYS A 438 -10.45 -6.48 -8.94
CA LYS A 438 -9.89 -7.63 -9.65
C LYS A 438 -8.84 -7.20 -10.68
N GLY A 439 -7.71 -7.94 -10.74
CA GLY A 439 -6.59 -7.66 -11.63
C GLY A 439 -5.63 -6.60 -11.10
N HIS A 440 -5.94 -5.95 -9.97
CA HIS A 440 -5.04 -5.01 -9.33
C HIS A 440 -3.89 -5.71 -8.60
N TYR A 441 -2.93 -4.91 -8.20
CA TYR A 441 -1.69 -5.32 -7.58
C TYR A 441 -1.57 -4.70 -6.18
N ALA A 442 -1.17 -5.50 -5.20
CA ALA A 442 -0.61 -5.06 -3.93
C ALA A 442 0.63 -5.93 -3.66
N GLY A 443 1.81 -5.35 -3.72
CA GLY A 443 3.07 -6.07 -3.60
C GLY A 443 4.16 -5.22 -2.96
N ALA A 444 5.38 -5.71 -2.98
CA ALA A 444 6.53 -5.08 -2.35
C ALA A 444 6.24 -4.65 -0.90
N PRO A 445 5.80 -5.55 -0.02
CA PRO A 445 5.43 -5.20 1.34
C PRO A 445 6.62 -4.78 2.18
N TYR A 446 6.35 -3.99 3.21
CA TYR A 446 7.28 -3.73 4.30
C TYR A 446 6.52 -3.70 5.64
N VAL A 447 7.16 -4.12 6.73
CA VAL A 447 6.57 -4.10 8.07
C VAL A 447 7.52 -3.44 9.06
N ALA A 448 6.97 -2.64 9.97
CA ALA A 448 7.69 -2.05 11.09
C ALA A 448 6.85 -2.12 12.37
N LEU A 449 7.48 -2.45 13.49
CA LEU A 449 6.84 -2.43 14.80
C LEU A 449 6.80 -1.00 15.33
N LEU A 450 5.62 -0.54 15.72
CA LEU A 450 5.43 0.72 16.43
C LEU A 450 5.68 0.54 17.93
N PRO A 451 6.05 1.62 18.67
CA PRO A 451 6.36 1.53 20.11
C PRO A 451 5.22 1.00 20.99
N ASP A 452 3.97 1.14 20.54
CA ASP A 452 2.78 0.64 21.23
C ASP A 452 2.43 -0.82 20.92
N GLY A 453 3.25 -1.50 20.11
CA GLY A 453 3.05 -2.89 19.71
C GLY A 453 2.19 -3.08 18.46
N ARG A 454 1.62 -2.02 17.90
CA ARG A 454 0.94 -2.07 16.60
C ARG A 454 1.96 -2.23 15.48
N LEU A 455 1.50 -2.76 14.34
CA LEU A 455 2.32 -2.90 13.14
C LEU A 455 1.92 -1.84 12.10
N ALA A 456 2.92 -1.16 11.56
CA ALA A 456 2.78 -0.43 10.31
C ALA A 456 3.19 -1.35 9.15
N VAL A 457 2.33 -1.46 8.14
CA VAL A 457 2.57 -2.24 6.93
C VAL A 457 2.45 -1.34 5.72
N SER A 458 3.45 -1.31 4.88
CA SER A 458 3.35 -0.64 3.58
C SER A 458 3.34 -1.64 2.44
N CYS A 459 2.75 -1.24 1.34
CA CYS A 459 2.86 -1.93 0.07
C CYS A 459 2.82 -0.93 -1.07
N GLN A 460 3.33 -1.32 -2.23
CA GLN A 460 2.98 -0.62 -3.46
C GLN A 460 1.69 -1.23 -4.01
N ALA A 461 0.71 -0.40 -4.33
CA ALA A 461 -0.58 -0.83 -4.82
C ALA A 461 -0.96 -0.10 -6.09
N THR A 462 -1.56 -0.82 -7.04
CA THR A 462 -2.11 -0.21 -8.24
C THR A 462 -3.29 0.66 -7.84
N GLN A 463 -3.20 1.94 -8.15
CA GLN A 463 -4.29 2.88 -7.92
C GLN A 463 -5.20 3.01 -9.12
N TYR A 464 -4.75 2.58 -10.27
CA TYR A 464 -5.39 2.84 -11.53
C TYR A 464 -5.65 1.56 -12.31
N SER A 465 -6.92 1.29 -12.60
CA SER A 465 -7.34 0.10 -13.32
C SER A 465 -7.26 0.31 -14.82
N GLY A 466 -6.31 -0.19 -15.46
CA GLY A 466 -6.11 -0.20 -16.92
C GLY A 466 -4.85 -0.95 -17.21
N ALA A 467 -4.05 -1.14 -16.16
CA ALA A 467 -2.87 -1.95 -16.22
C ALA A 467 -3.26 -3.44 -16.34
N THR A 468 -2.72 -4.11 -17.30
CA THR A 468 -2.73 -5.56 -17.39
C THR A 468 -1.68 -6.14 -16.44
N MET A 469 -1.72 -7.44 -16.16
CA MET A 469 -0.77 -8.20 -15.32
C MET A 469 0.70 -8.14 -15.82
N SER A 470 1.14 -7.00 -16.33
CA SER A 470 2.46 -6.76 -16.92
C SER A 470 3.25 -5.75 -16.09
N SER A 471 4.44 -5.37 -16.56
CA SER A 471 5.27 -4.30 -15.99
C SER A 471 4.51 -2.99 -15.70
N ASP A 472 3.38 -2.76 -16.36
CA ASP A 472 2.57 -1.56 -16.19
C ASP A 472 1.92 -1.47 -14.80
N LEU A 473 1.62 -2.59 -14.14
CA LEU A 473 1.11 -2.60 -12.77
C LEU A 473 2.10 -1.99 -11.79
N VAL A 474 3.36 -2.39 -11.87
CA VAL A 474 4.44 -1.85 -11.03
C VAL A 474 4.69 -0.38 -11.34
N GLN A 475 4.63 0.00 -12.62
CA GLN A 475 4.87 1.38 -13.04
C GLN A 475 3.76 2.35 -12.61
N ASN A 476 2.54 1.84 -12.38
CA ASN A 476 1.37 2.64 -11.98
C ASN A 476 0.98 2.43 -10.52
N SER A 477 1.88 1.92 -9.69
CA SER A 477 1.62 1.69 -8.27
C SER A 477 2.18 2.81 -7.40
N GLN A 478 1.54 3.00 -6.25
CA GLN A 478 1.94 3.97 -5.24
C GLN A 478 2.11 3.28 -3.88
N MET A 479 2.91 3.90 -3.02
CA MET A 479 3.05 3.43 -1.64
C MET A 479 1.75 3.69 -0.88
N ASN A 480 1.16 2.63 -0.35
CA ASN A 480 0.12 2.70 0.66
C ASN A 480 0.68 2.29 2.01
N VAL A 481 0.16 2.88 3.08
CA VAL A 481 0.50 2.54 4.46
C VAL A 481 -0.76 2.11 5.20
N TYR A 482 -0.63 1.05 5.97
CA TYR A 482 -1.68 0.49 6.81
C TYR A 482 -1.14 0.38 8.23
N ILE A 483 -2.00 0.56 9.24
CA ILE A 483 -1.63 0.37 10.64
C ILE A 483 -2.60 -0.62 11.27
N SER A 484 -2.11 -1.56 12.06
CA SER A 484 -2.98 -2.46 12.79
C SER A 484 -3.79 -1.71 13.84
N LYS A 485 -5.06 -2.10 14.01
CA LYS A 485 -5.97 -1.47 14.99
C LYS A 485 -5.52 -1.70 16.42
N GLU A 486 -4.98 -2.88 16.67
CA GLU A 486 -4.50 -3.33 17.96
C GLU A 486 -3.05 -3.81 17.85
N PRO A 487 -2.30 -3.90 18.96
CA PRO A 487 -1.02 -4.57 19.01
C PRO A 487 -1.12 -6.01 18.52
N ILE A 488 -0.16 -6.43 17.70
CA ILE A 488 -0.07 -7.80 17.19
C ILE A 488 1.06 -8.54 17.91
N THR A 489 0.73 -9.73 18.39
CA THR A 489 1.60 -10.61 19.17
C THR A 489 1.41 -12.06 18.72
N LEU A 490 2.27 -12.97 19.14
CA LEU A 490 2.06 -14.41 18.92
C LEU A 490 0.76 -14.91 19.56
N ALA A 491 0.34 -14.32 20.69
CA ALA A 491 -0.86 -14.73 21.39
C ALA A 491 -2.15 -14.49 20.60
N ASN A 492 -2.20 -13.43 19.76
CA ASN A 492 -3.36 -13.08 18.95
C ASN A 492 -3.17 -13.23 17.43
N CYS A 493 -2.02 -13.75 16.99
CA CYS A 493 -1.69 -13.87 15.56
C CYS A 493 -2.71 -14.70 14.75
N LYS A 494 -3.42 -15.63 15.39
CA LYS A 494 -4.45 -16.46 14.75
C LYS A 494 -5.71 -15.68 14.34
N ASP A 495 -5.94 -14.52 14.96
CA ASP A 495 -7.10 -13.67 14.70
C ASP A 495 -6.79 -12.58 13.66
N VAL A 496 -5.53 -12.46 13.25
CA VAL A 496 -5.06 -11.46 12.28
C VAL A 496 -5.65 -11.75 10.90
N ASN A 497 -6.19 -10.72 10.26
CA ASN A 497 -6.78 -10.76 8.92
C ASN A 497 -6.85 -9.35 8.34
N GLU A 498 -7.46 -9.17 7.16
CA GLU A 498 -7.59 -7.86 6.49
C GLU A 498 -8.28 -6.79 7.35
N LYS A 499 -9.26 -7.17 8.19
CA LYS A 499 -9.98 -6.25 9.08
C LYS A 499 -9.15 -5.77 10.26
N SER A 500 -8.01 -6.40 10.51
CA SER A 500 -7.07 -6.01 11.56
C SER A 500 -6.30 -4.73 11.22
N PHE A 501 -6.35 -4.28 9.98
CA PHE A 501 -5.60 -3.12 9.50
C PHE A 501 -6.53 -2.01 9.00
N VAL A 502 -6.06 -0.78 9.15
CA VAL A 502 -6.68 0.43 8.61
C VAL A 502 -5.70 1.08 7.65
N LYS A 503 -6.14 1.43 6.45
CA LYS A 503 -5.35 2.20 5.49
C LYS A 503 -5.17 3.62 6.03
N VAL A 504 -3.94 4.08 6.09
CA VAL A 504 -3.64 5.49 6.34
C VAL A 504 -4.07 6.30 5.11
N MET A 505 -4.78 7.39 5.35
CA MET A 505 -5.47 8.13 4.29
C MET A 505 -4.54 8.79 3.30
N GLU A 506 -3.40 9.20 3.75
CA GLU A 506 -2.43 9.95 2.95
C GLU A 506 -1.38 9.02 2.35
N ASN A 507 -1.16 9.09 1.04
CA ASN A 507 -0.01 8.43 0.42
C ASN A 507 1.25 9.27 0.72
N PRO A 508 2.15 8.80 1.59
CA PRO A 508 3.19 9.66 2.17
C PRO A 508 4.17 10.22 1.13
N LEU A 509 4.38 9.51 0.05
CA LEU A 509 5.42 9.86 -0.95
C LEU A 509 4.84 10.27 -2.30
N SER A 510 3.54 10.53 -2.37
CA SER A 510 2.97 11.05 -3.59
C SER A 510 3.40 12.49 -3.85
N MET A 511 3.69 12.78 -5.10
CA MET A 511 4.03 14.11 -5.62
C MET A 511 3.08 14.52 -6.75
N GLY A 512 1.80 14.20 -6.57
CA GLY A 512 0.74 14.41 -7.57
C GLY A 512 0.28 13.09 -8.18
N VAL A 513 -0.76 13.17 -9.01
CA VAL A 513 -1.30 12.02 -9.74
C VAL A 513 -0.26 11.47 -10.73
N GLU A 514 -0.33 10.15 -10.95
CA GLU A 514 0.61 9.41 -11.79
C GLU A 514 2.07 9.42 -11.29
N THR A 515 2.29 9.82 -10.05
CA THR A 515 3.56 9.58 -9.38
C THR A 515 3.60 8.13 -8.93
N ARG A 516 4.51 7.34 -9.49
CA ARG A 516 4.80 6.02 -8.94
C ARG A 516 5.67 6.17 -7.68
N SER A 517 5.36 5.40 -6.65
CA SER A 517 6.23 5.19 -5.48
C SER A 517 6.36 3.70 -5.25
N ILE A 518 7.44 3.14 -5.77
CA ILE A 518 7.67 1.70 -5.83
C ILE A 518 8.77 1.26 -4.86
N TRP A 519 8.76 -0.02 -4.53
CA TRP A 519 9.66 -0.67 -3.56
C TRP A 519 9.74 0.07 -2.23
N PRO A 520 8.58 0.36 -1.62
CA PRO A 520 8.53 1.11 -0.38
C PRO A 520 9.24 0.38 0.75
N ALA A 521 9.72 1.16 1.72
CA ALA A 521 10.14 0.66 3.01
C ALA A 521 9.76 1.64 4.10
N MET A 522 9.74 1.15 5.33
CA MET A 522 9.49 1.95 6.52
C MET A 522 10.53 1.65 7.59
N HIS A 523 10.79 2.63 8.44
CA HIS A 523 11.65 2.45 9.59
C HIS A 523 11.17 3.31 10.76
N VAL A 524 11.14 2.73 11.95
CA VAL A 524 10.85 3.47 13.18
C VAL A 524 12.16 3.97 13.78
N HIS A 525 12.29 5.29 13.92
CA HIS A 525 13.52 5.91 14.40
C HIS A 525 13.21 7.20 15.17
N ASN A 526 13.73 7.32 16.39
CA ASN A 526 13.63 8.52 17.24
C ASN A 526 12.21 9.14 17.31
N GLY A 527 11.18 8.29 17.48
CA GLY A 527 9.79 8.74 17.58
C GLY A 527 9.13 9.09 16.24
N TYR A 528 9.77 8.75 15.11
CA TYR A 528 9.21 8.91 13.78
C TYR A 528 8.99 7.57 13.09
N LEU A 529 7.90 7.46 12.34
CA LEU A 529 7.76 6.50 11.25
C LEU A 529 8.32 7.17 9.98
N ILE A 530 9.39 6.60 9.45
CA ILE A 530 10.07 7.10 8.25
C ILE A 530 9.68 6.21 7.08
N CYS A 531 9.06 6.80 6.06
CA CYS A 531 8.77 6.13 4.80
C CYS A 531 9.80 6.48 3.74
N VAL A 532 10.17 5.52 2.92
CA VAL A 532 11.06 5.69 1.77
C VAL A 532 10.55 4.90 0.59
N ALA A 533 10.64 5.45 -0.62
CA ALA A 533 10.37 4.73 -1.86
C ALA A 533 11.10 5.37 -3.05
N ASP A 534 11.14 4.62 -4.14
CA ASP A 534 11.61 5.11 -5.42
C ASP A 534 10.47 5.86 -6.10
N ILE A 535 10.68 7.15 -6.31
CA ILE A 535 9.73 8.02 -6.99
C ILE A 535 10.10 8.12 -8.46
N GLY A 536 9.09 8.04 -9.30
CA GLY A 536 9.20 8.33 -10.71
C GLY A 536 7.93 8.99 -11.20
N THR A 537 8.06 10.04 -11.99
CA THR A 537 6.90 10.70 -12.58
C THR A 537 6.77 10.31 -14.03
N ASN A 538 5.57 9.98 -14.43
CA ASN A 538 5.29 9.73 -15.84
C ASN A 538 4.98 11.03 -16.61
N LEU A 539 4.66 12.15 -15.95
CA LEU A 539 4.05 13.25 -16.66
C LEU A 539 4.61 14.65 -16.43
N SER A 540 4.49 15.27 -15.31
CA SER A 540 4.63 16.73 -15.31
C SER A 540 5.79 17.29 -14.50
N THR A 541 6.25 16.60 -13.48
CA THR A 541 7.22 17.16 -12.54
C THR A 541 8.66 16.79 -12.84
N GLY A 542 8.91 15.72 -13.65
CA GLY A 542 10.26 15.23 -13.95
C GLY A 542 11.04 14.75 -12.71
N VAL A 543 10.36 14.55 -11.59
CA VAL A 543 10.96 14.14 -10.33
C VAL A 543 11.26 12.65 -10.37
N THR A 544 12.52 12.28 -10.11
CA THR A 544 12.95 10.89 -10.00
C THR A 544 13.94 10.74 -8.86
N GLY A 545 13.95 9.58 -8.20
CA GLY A 545 14.90 9.26 -7.16
C GLY A 545 14.27 8.64 -5.92
N ILE A 546 15.07 8.43 -4.92
CA ILE A 546 14.65 7.90 -3.63
C ILE A 546 14.22 9.08 -2.74
N TYR A 547 12.97 9.07 -2.31
CA TYR A 547 12.44 10.10 -1.43
C TYR A 547 12.04 9.52 -0.08
N ILE A 548 12.17 10.36 0.94
CA ILE A 548 11.85 10.07 2.34
C ILE A 548 10.79 11.06 2.82
N ARG A 549 9.82 10.57 3.60
CA ARG A 549 8.90 11.39 4.39
C ARG A 549 8.76 10.79 5.78
N ARG A 550 8.51 11.63 6.77
CA ARG A 550 8.44 11.23 8.17
C ARG A 550 7.12 11.67 8.78
N ALA A 551 6.63 10.86 9.72
CA ALA A 551 5.50 11.23 10.56
C ALA A 551 5.86 10.98 12.03
N PRO A 552 5.59 11.92 12.96
CA PRO A 552 5.71 11.67 14.38
C PRO A 552 4.75 10.54 14.80
N ILE A 553 5.25 9.56 15.55
CA ILE A 553 4.45 8.39 15.94
C ILE A 553 3.38 8.74 16.99
N ASP A 554 3.62 9.75 17.82
CA ASP A 554 2.69 10.26 18.83
C ASP A 554 1.43 10.91 18.21
N THR A 555 1.43 11.16 16.91
CA THR A 555 0.27 11.66 16.16
C THR A 555 -0.67 10.54 15.68
N ILE A 556 -0.32 9.27 15.86
CA ILE A 556 -1.18 8.14 15.48
C ILE A 556 -2.40 8.09 16.42
N LYS A 557 -3.58 8.33 15.87
CA LYS A 557 -4.84 8.32 16.59
C LYS A 557 -5.47 6.94 16.59
#